data_a1e98545747861186a7797322d444d21
#
_entry.id   a1e98545747861186a7797322d444d21
#
_cell.length_a   1.000
_cell.length_b   1.000
_cell.length_c   1.000
_cell.angle_alpha   90.00
_cell.angle_beta   90.00
_cell.angle_gamma   90.00
#
_symmetry.space_group_name_H-M   'P 1'
#
loop_
_entity.id
_entity.type
_entity.pdbx_description
1 polymer ?
#
loop_
_entity_poly.entity_id
_entity_poly.type
_entity_poly.pdbx_seq_one_letter_code
_entity_poly.pdbx_strand_id
1 'polypeptide(L)'
;MKFLLLTLSSLVPATLWADFPKAWQFGFQDPATDLMGKVISLHNGISIVMAGVTLFVLILLFYVAFRFSAKRNPNPSTTTHNTVLEVLWTAIPVIILVIMAIPSFKLLYEQEKTEDYEMTVKIIGHQWYWEYEYPDYGNFYFESYMVQDEDLKKGDIRLLTVDNPLVIPANTNIQILI
;
A
#
# COMPACT_ATOMS: atom_id res chain seq x y z
N MET A 1 -31.66 40.88 -7.10
CA MET A 1 -31.70 39.49 -7.66
C MET A 1 -30.35 38.88 -7.96
N LYS A 2 -29.19 39.51 -7.63
CA LYS A 2 -27.83 38.95 -7.84
C LYS A 2 -27.19 38.38 -6.56
N PHE A 3 -27.79 38.59 -5.39
CA PHE A 3 -27.28 38.08 -4.11
C PHE A 3 -27.83 36.70 -3.71
N LEU A 4 -28.87 36.21 -4.40
CA LEU A 4 -29.49 34.91 -4.10
C LEU A 4 -28.79 33.72 -4.80
N LEU A 5 -27.90 33.98 -5.75
CA LEU A 5 -27.18 32.94 -6.51
C LEU A 5 -25.85 32.55 -5.90
N LEU A 6 -25.33 33.34 -4.94
CA LEU A 6 -24.05 33.07 -4.30
C LEU A 6 -24.15 32.18 -3.03
N THR A 7 -25.35 32.01 -2.49
CA THR A 7 -25.58 31.17 -1.30
C THR A 7 -26.02 29.75 -1.63
N LEU A 8 -26.26 29.42 -2.87
CA LEU A 8 -26.68 28.07 -3.29
C LEU A 8 -25.50 27.16 -3.67
N SER A 9 -24.27 27.71 -3.80
CA SER A 9 -23.09 26.93 -4.17
C SER A 9 -22.38 26.29 -2.97
N SER A 10 -22.80 26.59 -1.73
CA SER A 10 -22.20 26.04 -0.51
C SER A 10 -22.91 24.81 0.07
N LEU A 11 -23.93 24.31 -0.61
CA LEU A 11 -24.72 23.14 -0.20
C LEU A 11 -24.53 21.91 -1.11
N VAL A 12 -23.45 21.88 -1.87
CA VAL A 12 -23.01 20.60 -2.43
C VAL A 12 -22.31 19.88 -1.29
N PRO A 13 -22.87 18.79 -0.71
CA PRO A 13 -22.14 17.97 0.20
C PRO A 13 -20.88 17.55 -0.56
N ALA A 14 -19.70 17.93 -0.06
CA ALA A 14 -18.46 17.29 -0.49
C ALA A 14 -18.64 15.81 -0.16
N THR A 15 -19.11 15.03 -1.12
CA THR A 15 -19.08 13.59 -1.02
C THR A 15 -17.62 13.24 -0.86
N LEU A 16 -17.22 12.90 0.36
CA LEU A 16 -15.96 12.25 0.63
C LEU A 16 -16.04 10.92 -0.12
N TRP A 17 -15.46 10.92 -1.29
CA TRP A 17 -15.33 9.72 -2.09
C TRP A 17 -14.20 8.90 -1.45
N ALA A 18 -14.56 8.06 -0.48
CA ALA A 18 -13.69 6.97 -0.11
C ALA A 18 -13.44 6.15 -1.39
N ASP A 19 -12.18 5.94 -1.74
CA ASP A 19 -11.87 5.17 -2.94
C ASP A 19 -12.23 3.70 -2.68
N PHE A 20 -13.04 3.15 -3.58
CA PHE A 20 -13.47 1.75 -3.51
C PHE A 20 -12.52 0.87 -4.32
N PRO A 21 -12.37 -0.42 -3.94
CA PRO A 21 -11.64 -1.39 -4.73
C PRO A 21 -12.18 -1.45 -6.16
N LYS A 22 -11.29 -1.31 -7.15
CA LYS A 22 -11.64 -1.41 -8.57
C LYS A 22 -11.32 -2.82 -9.08
N ALA A 23 -12.19 -3.39 -9.90
CA ALA A 23 -11.94 -4.69 -10.52
C ALA A 23 -10.62 -4.66 -11.32
N TRP A 24 -9.78 -5.68 -11.16
CA TRP A 24 -8.47 -5.79 -11.83
C TRP A 24 -7.46 -4.69 -11.48
N GLN A 25 -7.58 -4.07 -10.34
CA GLN A 25 -6.66 -3.05 -9.87
C GLN A 25 -5.29 -3.65 -9.53
N PHE A 26 -4.24 -3.20 -10.21
CA PHE A 26 -2.84 -3.61 -9.96
C PHE A 26 -2.11 -2.69 -8.97
N GLY A 27 -2.64 -1.52 -8.70
CA GLY A 27 -2.07 -0.55 -7.79
C GLY A 27 -2.85 -0.44 -6.48
N PHE A 28 -2.46 0.53 -5.68
CA PHE A 28 -3.18 0.92 -4.48
C PHE A 28 -4.36 1.83 -4.81
N GLN A 29 -5.23 2.03 -3.84
CA GLN A 29 -6.24 3.08 -3.85
C GLN A 29 -5.59 4.47 -3.81
N ASP A 30 -6.36 5.51 -4.14
CA ASP A 30 -5.86 6.88 -4.11
C ASP A 30 -5.39 7.26 -2.69
N PRO A 31 -4.18 7.85 -2.55
CA PRO A 31 -3.60 8.12 -1.24
C PRO A 31 -4.39 9.21 -0.50
N ALA A 32 -4.82 8.91 0.71
CA ALA A 32 -5.45 9.87 1.61
C ALA A 32 -4.45 10.65 2.47
N THR A 33 -3.17 10.24 2.48
CA THR A 33 -2.10 10.84 3.27
C THR A 33 -0.82 10.97 2.44
N ASP A 34 0.05 11.92 2.80
CA ASP A 34 1.38 12.07 2.17
C ASP A 34 2.24 10.83 2.36
N LEU A 35 2.10 10.17 3.52
CA LEU A 35 2.81 8.93 3.80
C LEU A 35 2.42 7.82 2.81
N MET A 36 1.11 7.65 2.54
CA MET A 36 0.65 6.67 1.54
C MET A 36 1.14 7.02 0.14
N GLY A 37 1.26 8.30 -0.21
CA GLY A 37 1.88 8.74 -1.47
C GLY A 37 3.33 8.26 -1.60
N LYS A 38 4.11 8.30 -0.50
CA LYS A 38 5.50 7.78 -0.46
C LYS A 38 5.54 6.26 -0.57
N VAL A 39 4.60 5.56 0.09
CA VAL A 39 4.45 4.09 -0.04
C VAL A 39 4.21 3.70 -1.50
N ILE A 40 3.28 4.38 -2.19
CA ILE A 40 2.99 4.14 -3.61
C ILE A 40 4.22 4.41 -4.48
N SER A 41 4.95 5.49 -4.22
CA SER A 41 6.17 5.83 -4.95
C SER A 41 7.25 4.75 -4.80
N LEU A 42 7.48 4.27 -3.57
CA LEU A 42 8.41 3.18 -3.30
C LEU A 42 7.98 1.88 -3.99
N HIS A 43 6.69 1.53 -3.88
CA HIS A 43 6.13 0.35 -4.55
C HIS A 43 6.33 0.39 -6.07
N ASN A 44 6.03 1.51 -6.70
CA ASN A 44 6.20 1.68 -8.14
C ASN A 44 7.67 1.56 -8.54
N GLY A 45 8.58 2.16 -7.77
CA GLY A 45 10.03 2.05 -7.99
C GLY A 45 10.51 0.60 -7.93
N ILE A 46 10.11 -0.15 -6.89
CA ILE A 46 10.42 -1.58 -6.73
C ILE A 46 9.83 -2.39 -7.88
N SER A 47 8.58 -2.12 -8.25
CA SER A 47 7.90 -2.83 -9.35
C SER A 47 8.59 -2.64 -10.69
N ILE A 48 9.10 -1.44 -10.97
CA ILE A 48 9.89 -1.15 -12.20
C ILE A 48 11.19 -1.97 -12.20
N VAL A 49 11.90 -2.02 -11.06
CA VAL A 49 13.13 -2.82 -10.94
C VAL A 49 12.83 -4.31 -11.15
N MET A 50 11.78 -4.83 -10.51
CA MET A 50 11.36 -6.22 -10.66
C MET A 50 10.98 -6.56 -12.10
N ALA A 51 10.21 -5.70 -12.75
CA ALA A 51 9.85 -5.86 -14.16
C ALA A 51 11.09 -5.84 -15.06
N GLY A 52 12.05 -4.96 -14.79
CA GLY A 52 13.32 -4.86 -15.52
C GLY A 52 14.16 -6.13 -15.40
N VAL A 53 14.32 -6.65 -14.17
CA VAL A 53 15.05 -7.91 -13.92
C VAL A 53 14.34 -9.09 -14.60
N THR A 54 13.02 -9.18 -14.46
CA THR A 54 12.23 -10.26 -15.08
C THR A 54 12.37 -10.23 -16.60
N LEU A 55 12.23 -9.07 -17.20
CA LEU A 55 12.38 -8.91 -18.66
C LEU A 55 13.80 -9.26 -19.13
N PHE A 56 14.82 -8.82 -18.40
CA PHE A 56 16.21 -9.15 -18.68
C PHE A 56 16.45 -10.66 -18.70
N VAL A 57 16.01 -11.36 -17.62
CA VAL A 57 16.15 -12.83 -17.53
C VAL A 57 15.37 -13.52 -18.66
N LEU A 58 14.15 -13.05 -18.95
CA LEU A 58 13.33 -13.60 -20.03
C LEU A 58 14.03 -13.47 -21.40
N ILE A 59 14.62 -12.30 -21.69
CA ILE A 59 15.39 -12.07 -22.92
C ILE A 59 16.59 -13.02 -22.98
N LEU A 60 17.32 -13.20 -21.88
CA LEU A 60 18.45 -14.14 -21.83
C LEU A 60 18.00 -15.58 -22.11
N LEU A 61 16.90 -16.02 -21.50
CA LEU A 61 16.36 -17.35 -21.71
C LEU A 61 15.99 -17.60 -23.19
N PHE A 62 15.28 -16.64 -23.79
CA PHE A 62 14.95 -16.72 -25.22
C PHE A 62 16.22 -16.70 -26.08
N TYR A 63 17.18 -15.82 -25.79
CA TYR A 63 18.46 -15.77 -26.51
C TYR A 63 19.18 -17.12 -26.45
N VAL A 64 19.31 -17.73 -25.27
CA VAL A 64 19.95 -19.04 -25.10
C VAL A 64 19.21 -20.11 -25.87
N ALA A 65 17.88 -20.18 -25.72
CA ALA A 65 17.06 -21.19 -26.39
C ALA A 65 17.16 -21.13 -27.91
N PHE A 66 17.19 -19.90 -28.48
CA PHE A 66 17.27 -19.73 -29.94
C PHE A 66 18.69 -19.86 -30.45
N ARG A 67 19.68 -19.22 -29.81
CA ARG A 67 21.06 -19.12 -30.30
C ARG A 67 21.81 -20.44 -30.13
N PHE A 68 21.62 -21.12 -29.00
CA PHE A 68 22.35 -22.32 -28.62
C PHE A 68 21.54 -23.63 -28.80
N SER A 69 20.47 -23.61 -29.60
CA SER A 69 19.75 -24.83 -29.98
C SER A 69 20.67 -25.82 -30.73
N ALA A 70 20.43 -27.11 -30.59
CA ALA A 70 21.25 -28.19 -31.20
C ALA A 70 21.44 -28.01 -32.73
N LYS A 71 20.42 -27.47 -33.43
CA LYS A 71 20.50 -27.20 -34.86
C LYS A 71 21.44 -26.06 -35.23
N ARG A 72 21.57 -25.05 -34.33
CA ARG A 72 22.37 -23.82 -34.59
C ARG A 72 23.74 -23.86 -33.95
N ASN A 73 23.96 -24.73 -33.01
CA ASN A 73 25.22 -24.90 -32.28
C ASN A 73 25.59 -26.39 -32.17
N PRO A 74 25.97 -27.03 -33.30
CA PRO A 74 26.29 -28.46 -33.28
C PRO A 74 27.56 -28.79 -32.50
N ASN A 75 28.48 -27.85 -32.35
CA ASN A 75 29.71 -28.01 -31.58
C ASN A 75 29.74 -27.02 -30.41
N PRO A 76 29.15 -27.33 -29.26
CA PRO A 76 29.11 -26.45 -28.10
C PRO A 76 30.51 -26.27 -27.49
N SER A 77 30.75 -25.09 -26.90
CA SER A 77 31.99 -24.83 -26.14
C SER A 77 32.07 -25.75 -24.91
N THR A 78 33.27 -26.12 -24.57
CA THR A 78 33.58 -26.91 -23.34
C THR A 78 33.91 -26.03 -22.13
N THR A 79 33.87 -24.69 -22.31
CA THR A 79 34.09 -23.74 -21.21
C THR A 79 32.94 -23.82 -20.22
N THR A 80 33.22 -24.18 -18.97
CA THR A 80 32.22 -24.44 -17.93
C THR A 80 32.11 -23.34 -16.88
N HIS A 81 33.08 -22.44 -16.80
CA HIS A 81 33.09 -21.37 -15.81
C HIS A 81 33.70 -20.07 -16.35
N ASN A 82 33.30 -18.95 -15.75
CA ASN A 82 33.89 -17.64 -16.00
C ASN A 82 33.78 -16.80 -14.73
N THR A 83 34.89 -16.66 -14.01
CA THR A 83 34.97 -15.98 -12.73
C THR A 83 34.43 -14.52 -12.79
N VAL A 84 34.67 -13.79 -13.88
CA VAL A 84 34.18 -12.42 -14.02
C VAL A 84 32.64 -12.38 -14.07
N LEU A 85 32.03 -13.29 -14.84
CA LEU A 85 30.56 -13.40 -14.89
C LEU A 85 30.00 -13.82 -13.52
N GLU A 86 30.65 -14.72 -12.82
CA GLU A 86 30.24 -15.18 -11.49
C GLU A 86 30.22 -14.04 -10.48
N VAL A 87 31.26 -13.23 -10.46
CA VAL A 87 31.33 -12.03 -9.63
C VAL A 87 30.23 -11.03 -10.01
N LEU A 88 30.01 -10.81 -11.31
CA LEU A 88 28.98 -9.86 -11.77
C LEU A 88 27.56 -10.30 -11.40
N TRP A 89 27.20 -11.58 -11.61
CA TRP A 89 25.86 -12.03 -11.30
C TRP A 89 25.57 -12.14 -9.79
N THR A 90 26.62 -12.13 -8.96
CA THR A 90 26.50 -12.03 -7.50
C THR A 90 26.44 -10.56 -7.05
N ALA A 91 27.33 -9.72 -7.57
CA ALA A 91 27.47 -8.33 -7.14
C ALA A 91 26.29 -7.46 -7.58
N ILE A 92 25.81 -7.61 -8.84
CA ILE A 92 24.72 -6.78 -9.37
C ILE A 92 23.44 -6.92 -8.54
N PRO A 93 22.91 -8.11 -8.22
CA PRO A 93 21.75 -8.24 -7.34
C PRO A 93 21.95 -7.62 -5.96
N VAL A 94 23.13 -7.80 -5.36
CA VAL A 94 23.46 -7.19 -4.06
C VAL A 94 23.40 -5.66 -4.14
N ILE A 95 23.98 -5.06 -5.17
CA ILE A 95 23.94 -3.62 -5.39
C ILE A 95 22.49 -3.13 -5.57
N ILE A 96 21.66 -3.84 -6.35
CA ILE A 96 20.25 -3.52 -6.52
C ILE A 96 19.53 -3.51 -5.17
N LEU A 97 19.74 -4.55 -4.33
CA LEU A 97 19.14 -4.62 -3.01
C LEU A 97 19.59 -3.47 -2.09
N VAL A 98 20.86 -3.10 -2.12
CA VAL A 98 21.39 -1.97 -1.34
C VAL A 98 20.77 -0.65 -1.79
N ILE A 99 20.63 -0.43 -3.09
CA ILE A 99 19.98 0.78 -3.63
C ILE A 99 18.51 0.85 -3.21
N MET A 100 17.80 -0.27 -3.21
CA MET A 100 16.40 -0.34 -2.79
C MET A 100 16.23 -0.20 -1.26
N ALA A 101 17.21 -0.64 -0.47
CA ALA A 101 17.16 -0.56 0.98
C ALA A 101 17.15 0.90 1.48
N ILE A 102 17.87 1.81 0.83
CA ILE A 102 17.97 3.21 1.24
C ILE A 102 16.58 3.90 1.32
N PRO A 103 15.77 3.97 0.25
CA PRO A 103 14.45 4.57 0.32
C PRO A 103 13.47 3.76 1.20
N SER A 104 13.65 2.45 1.27
CA SER A 104 12.82 1.57 2.11
C SER A 104 13.01 1.88 3.59
N PHE A 105 14.26 1.95 4.08
CA PHE A 105 14.54 2.33 5.47
C PHE A 105 14.11 3.76 5.78
N LYS A 106 14.32 4.69 4.84
CA LYS A 106 13.86 6.06 5.03
C LYS A 106 12.34 6.12 5.26
N LEU A 107 11.57 5.39 4.47
CA LEU A 107 10.11 5.32 4.62
C LEU A 107 9.72 4.63 5.93
N LEU A 108 10.40 3.54 6.30
CA LEU A 108 10.17 2.83 7.57
C LEU A 108 10.32 3.77 8.77
N TYR A 109 11.42 4.54 8.83
CA TYR A 109 11.64 5.50 9.91
C TYR A 109 10.64 6.67 9.89
N GLU A 110 10.13 7.06 8.71
CA GLU A 110 9.05 8.06 8.63
C GLU A 110 7.72 7.51 9.17
N GLN A 111 7.43 6.24 8.97
CA GLN A 111 6.21 5.60 9.51
C GLN A 111 6.23 5.48 11.04
N GLU A 112 7.42 5.33 11.63
CA GLU A 112 7.58 5.21 13.08
C GLU A 112 7.62 6.57 13.80
N LYS A 113 7.68 7.69 13.07
CA LYS A 113 7.64 9.00 13.68
C LYS A 113 6.29 9.27 14.32
N THR A 114 6.30 9.41 15.63
CA THR A 114 5.18 9.96 16.38
C THR A 114 5.29 11.48 16.31
N GLU A 115 4.36 12.15 15.64
CA GLU A 115 4.20 13.59 15.69
C GLU A 115 3.44 13.99 16.97
N ASP A 116 3.44 15.27 17.32
CA ASP A 116 2.61 15.77 18.42
C ASP A 116 1.15 15.45 18.13
N TYR A 117 0.49 14.74 19.02
CA TYR A 117 -0.91 14.32 18.92
C TYR A 117 -1.74 15.03 19.99
N GLU A 118 -2.99 15.30 19.66
CA GLU A 118 -3.96 15.97 20.53
C GLU A 118 -4.91 14.98 21.21
N MET A 119 -5.00 13.76 20.69
CA MET A 119 -5.91 12.74 21.15
C MET A 119 -5.31 11.35 20.95
N THR A 120 -5.56 10.45 21.90
CA THR A 120 -5.21 9.03 21.81
C THR A 120 -6.46 8.17 21.63
N VAL A 121 -6.42 7.23 20.71
CA VAL A 121 -7.42 6.17 20.58
C VAL A 121 -6.70 4.83 20.65
N LYS A 122 -7.13 3.97 21.56
CA LYS A 122 -6.62 2.60 21.65
C LYS A 122 -7.59 1.66 20.97
N ILE A 123 -7.08 0.83 20.09
CA ILE A 123 -7.84 -0.12 19.28
C ILE A 123 -7.43 -1.52 19.70
N ILE A 124 -8.39 -2.30 20.19
CA ILE A 124 -8.14 -3.67 20.63
C ILE A 124 -8.90 -4.62 19.70
N GLY A 125 -8.14 -5.52 19.06
CA GLY A 125 -8.70 -6.55 18.20
C GLY A 125 -9.17 -7.76 19.01
N HIS A 126 -10.44 -8.10 18.88
CA HIS A 126 -11.02 -9.31 19.43
C HIS A 126 -11.44 -10.27 18.32
N GLN A 127 -11.69 -11.52 18.66
CA GLN A 127 -12.22 -12.49 17.70
C GLN A 127 -13.70 -12.20 17.49
N TRP A 128 -13.90 -11.57 16.47
CA TRP A 128 -14.64 -11.10 15.35
C TRP A 128 -15.22 -9.69 15.56
N TYR A 129 -14.64 -8.85 16.45
CA TYR A 129 -15.05 -7.47 16.65
C TYR A 129 -13.87 -6.59 17.07
N TRP A 130 -14.05 -5.29 17.02
CA TRP A 130 -13.08 -4.30 17.49
C TRP A 130 -13.61 -3.58 18.71
N GLU A 131 -12.71 -3.30 19.65
CA GLU A 131 -12.99 -2.43 20.80
C GLU A 131 -12.18 -1.14 20.64
N TYR A 132 -12.84 -0.02 20.85
CA TYR A 132 -12.25 1.31 20.81
C TYR A 132 -12.31 1.94 22.20
N GLU A 133 -11.13 2.34 22.71
CA GLU A 133 -10.99 2.99 24.00
C GLU A 133 -10.44 4.39 23.80
N TYR A 134 -10.96 5.37 24.53
CA TYR A 134 -10.55 6.78 24.52
C TYR A 134 -9.94 7.15 25.88
N PRO A 135 -8.63 6.93 26.10
CA PRO A 135 -7.99 7.14 27.40
C PRO A 135 -8.09 8.59 27.90
N ASP A 136 -8.00 9.56 26.99
CA ASP A 136 -8.04 10.99 27.30
C ASP A 136 -9.44 11.46 27.75
N TYR A 137 -10.47 10.63 27.56
CA TYR A 137 -11.87 10.95 27.87
C TYR A 137 -12.45 10.03 28.93
N GLY A 138 -11.67 9.74 29.99
CA GLY A 138 -12.13 8.94 31.12
C GLY A 138 -12.21 7.45 30.86
N ASN A 139 -11.39 6.93 29.95
CA ASN A 139 -11.37 5.53 29.53
C ASN A 139 -12.74 5.05 29.00
N PHE A 140 -13.45 5.93 28.32
CA PHE A 140 -14.68 5.54 27.62
C PHE A 140 -14.32 4.52 26.53
N TYR A 141 -15.05 3.43 26.45
CA TYR A 141 -14.87 2.39 25.45
C TYR A 141 -16.20 1.89 24.88
N PHE A 142 -16.15 1.32 23.70
CA PHE A 142 -17.27 0.62 23.07
C PHE A 142 -16.77 -0.43 22.09
N GLU A 143 -17.64 -1.39 21.80
CA GLU A 143 -17.39 -2.46 20.85
C GLU A 143 -18.03 -2.14 19.49
N SER A 144 -17.42 -2.62 18.44
CA SER A 144 -17.85 -2.41 17.06
C SER A 144 -17.88 -3.75 16.32
N TYR A 145 -19.08 -4.17 15.97
CA TYR A 145 -19.32 -5.42 15.23
C TYR A 145 -19.68 -5.14 13.79
N MET A 146 -19.17 -5.97 12.90
CA MET A 146 -19.56 -5.93 11.49
C MET A 146 -21.02 -6.34 11.34
N VAL A 147 -21.81 -5.53 10.62
CA VAL A 147 -23.22 -5.83 10.31
C VAL A 147 -23.28 -7.02 9.37
N GLN A 148 -24.10 -8.02 9.73
CA GLN A 148 -24.29 -9.22 8.92
C GLN A 148 -25.09 -8.91 7.65
N ASP A 149 -24.90 -9.73 6.62
CA ASP A 149 -25.53 -9.53 5.30
C ASP A 149 -27.07 -9.41 5.37
N GLU A 150 -27.70 -10.06 6.36
CA GLU A 150 -29.15 -10.08 6.58
C GLU A 150 -29.69 -8.77 7.18
N ASP A 151 -28.83 -8.02 7.88
CA ASP A 151 -29.20 -6.80 8.61
C ASP A 151 -28.78 -5.52 7.88
N LEU A 152 -28.16 -5.64 6.68
CA LEU A 152 -27.72 -4.50 5.88
C LEU A 152 -28.92 -3.68 5.40
N LYS A 153 -28.84 -2.36 5.59
CA LYS A 153 -29.83 -1.39 5.12
C LYS A 153 -29.45 -0.83 3.75
N LYS A 154 -30.40 -0.18 3.12
CA LYS A 154 -30.16 0.50 1.83
C LYS A 154 -29.12 1.61 2.00
N GLY A 155 -27.97 1.45 1.36
CA GLY A 155 -26.82 2.37 1.44
C GLY A 155 -25.66 1.81 2.24
N ASP A 156 -25.85 0.74 3.01
CA ASP A 156 -24.79 0.06 3.71
C ASP A 156 -23.88 -0.69 2.74
N ILE A 157 -22.59 -0.76 3.11
CA ILE A 157 -21.58 -1.43 2.29
C ILE A 157 -21.26 -2.76 2.96
N ARG A 158 -21.48 -3.84 2.21
CA ARG A 158 -21.16 -5.19 2.64
C ARG A 158 -19.70 -5.30 3.10
N LEU A 159 -19.46 -5.91 4.25
CA LEU A 159 -18.15 -6.12 4.89
C LEU A 159 -17.45 -4.83 5.36
N LEU A 160 -18.07 -3.67 5.27
CA LEU A 160 -17.54 -2.41 5.77
C LEU A 160 -18.44 -1.73 6.81
N THR A 161 -19.75 -1.99 6.75
CA THR A 161 -20.68 -1.37 7.70
C THR A 161 -20.59 -2.06 9.06
N VAL A 162 -20.50 -1.26 10.10
CA VAL A 162 -20.49 -1.67 11.51
C VAL A 162 -21.66 -1.06 12.27
N ASP A 163 -22.01 -1.64 13.40
CA ASP A 163 -23.07 -1.14 14.29
C ASP A 163 -22.67 0.16 14.99
N ASN A 164 -21.42 0.24 15.48
CA ASN A 164 -20.87 1.40 16.18
C ASN A 164 -19.56 1.86 15.48
N PRO A 165 -19.62 2.84 14.58
CA PRO A 165 -18.42 3.33 13.90
C PRO A 165 -17.51 4.12 14.85
N LEU A 166 -16.20 4.02 14.62
CA LEU A 166 -15.22 4.87 15.28
C LEU A 166 -15.45 6.33 14.89
N VAL A 167 -15.57 7.22 15.88
CA VAL A 167 -15.78 8.65 15.70
C VAL A 167 -14.54 9.42 16.14
N ILE A 168 -13.95 10.15 15.20
CA ILE A 168 -12.75 10.95 15.44
C ILE A 168 -12.93 12.38 14.92
N PRO A 169 -12.31 13.39 15.55
CA PRO A 169 -12.32 14.75 15.05
C PRO A 169 -11.56 14.88 13.71
N ALA A 170 -12.06 15.72 12.81
CA ALA A 170 -11.37 16.05 11.58
C ALA A 170 -10.22 17.05 11.83
N ASN A 171 -9.19 17.01 10.98
CA ASN A 171 -8.02 17.91 11.05
C ASN A 171 -7.31 17.93 12.42
N THR A 172 -7.27 16.81 13.08
CA THR A 172 -6.66 16.61 14.40
C THR A 172 -5.65 15.47 14.32
N ASN A 173 -4.46 15.65 14.86
CA ASN A 173 -3.46 14.59 14.94
C ASN A 173 -3.85 13.62 16.05
N ILE A 174 -4.09 12.36 15.69
CA ILE A 174 -4.54 11.32 16.60
C ILE A 174 -3.51 10.21 16.67
N GLN A 175 -3.11 9.86 17.89
CA GLN A 175 -2.32 8.67 18.15
C GLN A 175 -3.23 7.46 18.21
N ILE A 176 -2.93 6.44 17.39
CA ILE A 176 -3.62 5.15 17.44
C ILE A 176 -2.66 4.14 18.07
N LEU A 177 -3.10 3.55 19.19
CA LEU A 177 -2.42 2.44 19.85
C LEU A 177 -3.15 1.14 19.51
N ILE A 178 -2.42 0.13 19.00
CA ILE A 178 -2.96 -1.17 18.56
C ILE A 178 -2.29 -2.28 19.36
#